data_5824f49504edf5dc20ef0d355f7dd8f6
#
_entry.id   5824f49504edf5dc20ef0d355f7dd8f6
#
_cell.length_a   1.000
_cell.length_b   1.000
_cell.length_c   1.000
_cell.angle_alpha   90.00
_cell.angle_beta   90.00
_cell.angle_gamma   90.00
#
_symmetry.space_group_name_H-M   'P 1'
#
loop_
_entity.id
_entity.type
_entity.pdbx_description
1 polymer ?
#
loop_
_entity_poly.entity_id
_entity_poly.type
_entity_poly.pdbx_seq_one_letter_code
_entity_poly.pdbx_strand_id
1 'polypeptide(L)'
;MVPVGYLKQEVKQPLHLSRLNVEPEDLGVAGAEIALKDNNTTGRFTKQQFTLDVEKVPVGGDAAASLQKLADSGHHFVLVDAPADTLLKLSDSIKGKDVLLFNVGAEDVNLRQEDCRANVLHTAPDRDMLADALAQYLVWKKWQRWFVAKGVFPEDLAYLDAIRRAAKRFGGTIVEEREYKGSLEARRTDSGQQQIQQQMPVFTQGAPDYDVLIVA
;
A
#
# COMPACT_ATOMS: atom_id res chain seq x y z
N MET A 1 7.91 -24.82 -17.69
CA MET A 1 6.90 -23.78 -17.52
C MET A 1 6.92 -23.39 -16.05
N VAL A 2 6.83 -22.09 -15.72
CA VAL A 2 6.81 -21.56 -14.35
C VAL A 2 5.49 -20.81 -14.19
N PRO A 3 4.45 -21.45 -13.60
CA PRO A 3 3.19 -20.78 -13.33
C PRO A 3 3.34 -19.85 -12.12
N VAL A 4 2.91 -18.60 -12.29
CA VAL A 4 2.86 -17.59 -11.24
C VAL A 4 1.40 -17.24 -10.95
N GLY A 5 0.99 -17.32 -9.71
CA GLY A 5 -0.33 -16.89 -9.28
C GLY A 5 -0.35 -15.39 -8.95
N TYR A 6 -1.45 -14.71 -9.21
CA TYR A 6 -1.74 -13.37 -8.69
C TYR A 6 -3.07 -13.41 -7.95
N LEU A 7 -3.04 -13.22 -6.64
CA LEU A 7 -4.23 -13.17 -5.80
C LEU A 7 -4.49 -11.73 -5.38
N LYS A 8 -5.60 -11.16 -5.83
CA LYS A 8 -6.04 -9.81 -5.46
C LYS A 8 -7.30 -9.88 -4.60
N GLN A 9 -7.18 -9.43 -3.35
CA GLN A 9 -8.33 -9.23 -2.47
C GLN A 9 -8.88 -7.83 -2.67
N GLU A 10 -10.10 -7.71 -3.19
CA GLU A 10 -10.76 -6.43 -3.31
C GLU A 10 -11.08 -5.87 -1.93
N VAL A 11 -10.81 -4.58 -1.74
CA VAL A 11 -11.16 -3.83 -0.53
C VAL A 11 -12.25 -2.82 -0.85
N LYS A 12 -13.03 -2.46 0.16
CA LYS A 12 -14.07 -1.45 0.00
C LYS A 12 -13.41 -0.10 -0.30
N GLN A 13 -13.53 0.34 -1.53
CA GLN A 13 -13.02 1.63 -1.96
C GLN A 13 -13.89 2.79 -1.45
N PRO A 14 -13.30 3.91 -1.02
CA PRO A 14 -14.05 5.13 -0.80
C PRO A 14 -14.66 5.61 -2.11
N LEU A 15 -15.77 6.37 -2.01
CA LEU A 15 -16.39 6.94 -3.21
C LEU A 15 -15.42 7.91 -3.90
N HIS A 16 -15.17 7.66 -5.18
CA HIS A 16 -14.40 8.58 -6.00
C HIS A 16 -15.20 9.88 -6.23
N LEU A 17 -14.58 11.02 -5.92
CA LEU A 17 -15.18 12.34 -6.13
C LEU A 17 -15.04 12.83 -7.57
N SER A 18 -14.13 12.25 -8.31
CA SER A 18 -13.82 12.63 -9.69
C SER A 18 -13.66 11.40 -10.55
N ARG A 19 -14.15 11.49 -11.79
CA ARG A 19 -13.89 10.46 -12.82
C ARG A 19 -12.42 10.32 -13.17
N LEU A 20 -11.60 11.31 -12.83
CA LEU A 20 -10.15 11.28 -13.05
C LEU A 20 -9.41 10.40 -12.03
N ASN A 21 -10.05 10.08 -10.90
CA ASN A 21 -9.46 9.28 -9.82
C ASN A 21 -10.00 7.84 -9.78
N VAL A 22 -10.62 7.38 -10.85
CA VAL A 22 -11.06 5.97 -10.93
C VAL A 22 -9.83 5.11 -11.16
N GLU A 23 -9.60 4.20 -10.25
CA GLU A 23 -8.52 3.21 -10.40
C GLU A 23 -8.82 2.28 -11.57
N PRO A 24 -7.81 1.93 -12.39
CA PRO A 24 -7.96 0.91 -13.42
C PRO A 24 -8.37 -0.45 -12.81
N GLU A 25 -9.24 -1.19 -13.49
CA GLU A 25 -9.70 -2.51 -13.02
C GLU A 25 -8.56 -3.54 -12.93
N ASP A 26 -7.49 -3.33 -13.69
CA ASP A 26 -6.29 -4.17 -13.77
C ASP A 26 -5.11 -3.62 -12.97
N LEU A 27 -5.36 -2.66 -12.06
CA LEU A 27 -4.33 -2.08 -11.19
C LEU A 27 -3.56 -3.21 -10.47
N GLY A 28 -2.23 -3.18 -10.60
CA GLY A 28 -1.31 -4.21 -10.10
C GLY A 28 -1.14 -5.37 -11.09
N VAL A 29 -2.22 -5.92 -11.65
CA VAL A 29 -2.17 -7.03 -12.62
C VAL A 29 -1.44 -6.62 -13.89
N ALA A 30 -1.73 -5.44 -14.45
CA ALA A 30 -1.06 -4.92 -15.65
C ALA A 30 0.47 -4.85 -15.48
N GLY A 31 0.96 -4.47 -14.29
CA GLY A 31 2.39 -4.48 -13.97
C GLY A 31 2.99 -5.89 -13.98
N ALA A 32 2.28 -6.86 -13.42
CA ALA A 32 2.70 -8.26 -13.43
C ALA A 32 2.74 -8.83 -14.86
N GLU A 33 1.76 -8.50 -15.71
CA GLU A 33 1.73 -8.93 -17.12
C GLU A 33 2.90 -8.35 -17.93
N ILE A 34 3.24 -7.07 -17.72
CA ILE A 34 4.39 -6.44 -18.37
C ILE A 34 5.68 -7.13 -17.94
N ALA A 35 5.88 -7.33 -16.64
CA ALA A 35 7.06 -8.01 -16.11
C ALA A 35 7.18 -9.45 -16.63
N LEU A 36 6.07 -10.14 -16.75
CA LEU A 36 6.02 -11.50 -17.32
C LEU A 36 6.43 -11.52 -18.79
N LYS A 37 5.92 -10.58 -19.58
CA LYS A 37 6.29 -10.42 -20.99
C LYS A 37 7.78 -10.18 -21.16
N ASP A 38 8.36 -9.30 -20.33
CA ASP A 38 9.79 -8.99 -20.37
C ASP A 38 10.62 -10.22 -19.95
N ASN A 39 10.26 -10.91 -18.88
CA ASN A 39 10.92 -12.13 -18.44
C ASN A 39 10.87 -13.24 -19.49
N ASN A 40 9.77 -13.37 -20.22
CA ASN A 40 9.64 -14.36 -21.29
C ASN A 40 10.55 -14.08 -22.50
N THR A 41 11.04 -12.84 -22.70
CA THR A 41 12.04 -12.55 -23.72
C THR A 41 13.38 -13.20 -23.38
N THR A 42 13.82 -13.08 -22.12
CA THR A 42 15.01 -13.76 -21.60
C THR A 42 14.78 -15.27 -21.45
N GLY A 43 13.58 -15.67 -21.09
CA GLY A 43 13.15 -17.06 -20.93
C GLY A 43 13.37 -17.93 -22.17
N ARG A 44 13.33 -17.34 -23.36
CA ARG A 44 13.66 -18.05 -24.62
C ARG A 44 15.08 -18.61 -24.61
N PHE A 45 16.02 -17.92 -24.00
CA PHE A 45 17.42 -18.35 -23.92
C PHE A 45 17.64 -19.34 -22.77
N THR A 46 16.92 -19.16 -21.66
CA THR A 46 17.03 -20.03 -20.46
C THR A 46 16.10 -21.23 -20.53
N LYS A 47 15.31 -21.39 -21.61
CA LYS A 47 14.26 -22.42 -21.78
C LYS A 47 13.21 -22.39 -20.66
N GLN A 48 12.94 -21.21 -20.14
CA GLN A 48 11.88 -20.95 -19.15
C GLN A 48 10.74 -20.20 -19.82
N GLN A 49 9.52 -20.53 -19.45
CA GLN A 49 8.32 -19.83 -19.87
C GLN A 49 7.48 -19.56 -18.63
N PHE A 50 7.17 -18.31 -18.40
CA PHE A 50 6.36 -17.84 -17.28
C PHE A 50 4.90 -17.64 -17.73
N THR A 51 3.95 -18.05 -16.91
CA THR A 51 2.50 -17.80 -17.10
C THR A 51 1.94 -17.12 -15.86
N LEU A 52 0.85 -16.35 -16.02
CA LEU A 52 0.18 -15.64 -14.93
C LEU A 52 -1.28 -16.10 -14.86
N ASP A 53 -1.69 -16.60 -13.70
CA ASP A 53 -3.07 -16.92 -13.38
C ASP A 53 -3.59 -15.98 -12.30
N VAL A 54 -4.67 -15.24 -12.60
CA VAL A 54 -5.20 -14.17 -11.74
C VAL A 54 -6.47 -14.64 -11.05
N GLU A 55 -6.47 -14.63 -9.71
CA GLU A 55 -7.63 -14.86 -8.85
C GLU A 55 -8.03 -13.54 -8.17
N LYS A 56 -9.20 -13.01 -8.57
CA LYS A 56 -9.80 -11.83 -7.92
C LYS A 56 -10.80 -12.28 -6.88
N VAL A 57 -10.57 -11.90 -5.65
CA VAL A 57 -11.43 -12.21 -4.50
C VAL A 57 -12.26 -10.98 -4.16
N PRO A 58 -13.59 -11.04 -4.24
CA PRO A 58 -14.43 -9.90 -3.93
C PRO A 58 -14.34 -9.51 -2.45
N VAL A 59 -14.81 -8.31 -2.12
CA VAL A 59 -14.88 -7.85 -0.73
C VAL A 59 -15.65 -8.85 0.13
N GLY A 60 -15.01 -9.33 1.20
CA GLY A 60 -15.56 -10.36 2.08
C GLY A 60 -15.52 -11.79 1.54
N GLY A 61 -14.92 -12.01 0.37
CA GLY A 61 -14.73 -13.35 -0.21
C GLY A 61 -13.64 -14.15 0.51
N ASP A 62 -13.59 -15.45 0.23
CA ASP A 62 -12.63 -16.37 0.82
C ASP A 62 -11.31 -16.40 0.02
N ALA A 63 -10.35 -15.58 0.46
CA ALA A 63 -9.03 -15.52 -0.13
C ALA A 63 -8.22 -16.81 0.10
N ALA A 64 -8.47 -17.53 1.20
CA ALA A 64 -7.77 -18.77 1.50
C ALA A 64 -8.17 -19.90 0.54
N ALA A 65 -9.45 -19.98 0.18
CA ALA A 65 -9.91 -20.91 -0.83
C ALA A 65 -9.30 -20.63 -2.22
N SER A 66 -9.19 -19.35 -2.60
CA SER A 66 -8.55 -18.94 -3.86
C SER A 66 -7.04 -19.25 -3.86
N LEU A 67 -6.34 -19.02 -2.76
CA LEU A 67 -4.94 -19.40 -2.63
C LEU A 67 -4.75 -20.92 -2.70
N GLN A 68 -5.62 -21.68 -2.04
CA GLN A 68 -5.57 -23.14 -2.08
C GLN A 68 -5.75 -23.65 -3.51
N LYS A 69 -6.70 -23.10 -4.27
CA LYS A 69 -6.92 -23.42 -5.69
C LYS A 69 -5.67 -23.19 -6.54
N LEU A 70 -4.99 -22.05 -6.36
CA LEU A 70 -3.72 -21.77 -7.03
C LEU A 70 -2.65 -22.80 -6.65
N ALA A 71 -2.49 -23.08 -5.35
CA ALA A 71 -1.51 -24.06 -4.87
C ALA A 71 -1.77 -25.46 -5.43
N ASP A 72 -3.02 -25.91 -5.45
CA ASP A 72 -3.43 -27.22 -5.97
C ASP A 72 -3.25 -27.32 -7.50
N SER A 73 -3.25 -26.18 -8.20
CA SER A 73 -2.95 -26.07 -9.63
C SER A 73 -1.45 -25.97 -9.93
N GLY A 74 -0.58 -26.11 -8.91
CA GLY A 74 0.88 -26.16 -9.07
C GLY A 74 1.57 -24.79 -9.08
N HIS A 75 0.93 -23.75 -8.54
CA HIS A 75 1.56 -22.44 -8.39
C HIS A 75 2.39 -22.40 -7.10
N HIS A 76 3.71 -22.46 -7.25
CA HIS A 76 4.67 -22.33 -6.14
C HIS A 76 4.98 -20.88 -5.79
N PHE A 77 4.71 -19.93 -6.68
CA PHE A 77 4.97 -18.51 -6.52
C PHE A 77 3.67 -17.74 -6.70
N VAL A 78 3.24 -17.03 -5.64
CA VAL A 78 1.98 -16.28 -5.68
C VAL A 78 2.21 -14.84 -5.24
N LEU A 79 1.91 -13.90 -6.13
CA LEU A 79 1.83 -12.47 -5.83
C LEU A 79 0.54 -12.22 -5.05
N VAL A 80 0.62 -11.58 -3.90
CA VAL A 80 -0.53 -11.31 -3.03
C VAL A 80 -0.71 -9.81 -2.87
N ASP A 81 -1.81 -9.31 -3.44
CA ASP A 81 -2.31 -7.94 -3.30
C ASP A 81 -3.52 -7.96 -2.37
N ALA A 82 -3.26 -7.83 -1.09
CA ALA A 82 -4.26 -7.96 -0.03
C ALA A 82 -3.86 -7.17 1.21
N PRO A 83 -4.81 -6.81 2.10
CA PRO A 83 -4.52 -6.24 3.41
C PRO A 83 -3.62 -7.15 4.27
N ALA A 84 -2.89 -6.55 5.22
CA ALA A 84 -1.91 -7.24 6.05
C ALA A 84 -2.49 -8.45 6.81
N ASP A 85 -3.67 -8.29 7.40
CA ASP A 85 -4.35 -9.36 8.15
C ASP A 85 -4.75 -10.54 7.23
N THR A 86 -5.15 -10.26 6.00
CA THR A 86 -5.43 -11.28 4.99
C THR A 86 -4.14 -11.98 4.58
N LEU A 87 -3.06 -11.25 4.29
CA LEU A 87 -1.76 -11.82 3.93
C LEU A 87 -1.26 -12.78 5.03
N LEU A 88 -1.37 -12.41 6.30
CA LEU A 88 -0.99 -13.26 7.43
C LEU A 88 -1.81 -14.57 7.47
N LYS A 89 -3.13 -14.48 7.34
CA LYS A 89 -4.02 -15.64 7.28
C LYS A 89 -3.68 -16.57 6.11
N LEU A 90 -3.41 -15.97 4.93
CA LEU A 90 -2.99 -16.71 3.74
C LEU A 90 -1.67 -17.46 3.98
N SER A 91 -0.68 -16.77 4.53
CA SER A 91 0.62 -17.36 4.86
C SER A 91 0.48 -18.53 5.83
N ASP A 92 -0.30 -18.36 6.90
CA ASP A 92 -0.52 -19.39 7.91
C ASP A 92 -1.30 -20.59 7.33
N SER A 93 -2.23 -20.38 6.37
CA SER A 93 -3.03 -21.45 5.75
C SER A 93 -2.23 -22.40 4.87
N ILE A 94 -1.10 -21.93 4.33
CA ILE A 94 -0.22 -22.73 3.46
C ILE A 94 1.10 -23.10 4.12
N LYS A 95 1.21 -22.92 5.44
CA LYS A 95 2.42 -23.26 6.19
C LYS A 95 2.82 -24.71 5.99
N GLY A 96 4.07 -24.93 5.59
CA GLY A 96 4.59 -26.28 5.30
C GLY A 96 4.31 -26.78 3.88
N LYS A 97 3.62 -26.02 3.04
CA LYS A 97 3.51 -26.30 1.59
C LYS A 97 4.65 -25.64 0.84
N ASP A 98 4.94 -26.16 -0.34
CA ASP A 98 5.95 -25.60 -1.25
C ASP A 98 5.37 -24.42 -2.05
N VAL A 99 4.95 -23.39 -1.32
CA VAL A 99 4.38 -22.15 -1.87
C VAL A 99 5.01 -20.94 -1.19
N LEU A 100 5.52 -20.03 -1.98
CA LEU A 100 6.11 -18.76 -1.54
C LEU A 100 5.18 -17.60 -1.96
N LEU A 101 4.83 -16.76 -1.00
CA LEU A 101 4.01 -15.58 -1.21
C LEU A 101 4.89 -14.35 -1.39
N PHE A 102 4.53 -13.50 -2.34
CA PHE A 102 5.15 -12.20 -2.56
C PHE A 102 4.14 -11.12 -2.22
N ASN A 103 4.35 -10.42 -1.12
CA ASN A 103 3.56 -9.26 -0.76
C ASN A 103 3.84 -8.11 -1.74
N VAL A 104 2.83 -7.72 -2.49
CA VAL A 104 2.90 -6.63 -3.48
C VAL A 104 2.02 -5.43 -3.11
N GLY A 105 1.22 -5.52 -2.04
CA GLY A 105 0.25 -4.48 -1.68
C GLY A 105 0.34 -3.98 -0.24
N ALA A 106 0.50 -4.86 0.77
CA ALA A 106 0.48 -4.45 2.16
C ALA A 106 1.76 -3.72 2.58
N GLU A 107 1.59 -2.52 3.13
CA GLU A 107 2.67 -1.62 3.57
C GLU A 107 2.89 -1.62 5.09
N ASP A 108 2.26 -2.54 5.79
CA ASP A 108 2.27 -2.60 7.25
C ASP A 108 3.64 -3.04 7.77
N VAL A 109 4.17 -2.26 8.70
CA VAL A 109 5.54 -2.41 9.22
C VAL A 109 5.71 -3.72 10.01
N ASN A 110 4.68 -4.14 10.77
CA ASN A 110 4.68 -5.36 11.56
C ASN A 110 4.94 -6.62 10.74
N LEU A 111 4.57 -6.63 9.44
CA LEU A 111 4.82 -7.77 8.54
C LEU A 111 6.30 -8.11 8.36
N ARG A 112 7.20 -7.15 8.60
CA ARG A 112 8.66 -7.35 8.55
C ARG A 112 9.31 -7.43 9.93
N GLN A 113 8.51 -7.30 10.98
CA GLN A 113 8.96 -7.31 12.37
C GLN A 113 8.32 -8.48 13.12
N GLU A 114 7.42 -8.19 14.06
CA GLU A 114 6.81 -9.18 14.96
C GLU A 114 5.94 -10.22 14.26
N ASP A 115 5.33 -9.84 13.11
CA ASP A 115 4.46 -10.72 12.32
C ASP A 115 5.15 -11.32 11.08
N CYS A 116 6.48 -11.31 11.05
CA CYS A 116 7.25 -11.87 9.95
C CYS A 116 6.94 -13.36 9.73
N ARG A 117 6.80 -13.76 8.47
CA ARG A 117 6.54 -15.15 8.05
C ARG A 117 7.61 -15.63 7.09
N ALA A 118 8.16 -16.82 7.33
CA ALA A 118 9.25 -17.39 6.53
C ALA A 118 8.87 -17.70 5.06
N ASN A 119 7.58 -17.87 4.79
CA ASN A 119 7.03 -18.12 3.45
C ASN A 119 6.48 -16.85 2.77
N VAL A 120 6.83 -15.66 3.27
CA VAL A 120 6.44 -14.37 2.67
C VAL A 120 7.68 -13.55 2.34
N LEU A 121 7.78 -13.11 1.10
CA LEU A 121 8.73 -12.10 0.65
C LEU A 121 7.99 -10.78 0.37
N HIS A 122 8.59 -9.67 0.75
CA HIS A 122 8.00 -8.35 0.57
C HIS A 122 8.69 -7.61 -0.57
N THR A 123 7.96 -7.29 -1.63
CA THR A 123 8.44 -6.52 -2.78
C THR A 123 7.98 -5.06 -2.73
N ALA A 124 6.83 -4.79 -2.10
CA ALA A 124 6.39 -3.42 -1.81
C ALA A 124 7.17 -2.85 -0.60
N PRO A 125 7.55 -1.57 -0.59
CA PRO A 125 8.10 -0.92 0.59
C PRO A 125 7.03 -0.84 1.69
N ASP A 126 7.45 -0.84 2.95
CA ASP A 126 6.56 -0.52 4.06
C ASP A 126 6.48 1.00 4.31
N ARG A 127 5.52 1.42 5.14
CA ARG A 127 5.31 2.84 5.46
C ARG A 127 6.54 3.49 6.09
N ASP A 128 7.29 2.75 6.88
CA ASP A 128 8.54 3.24 7.48
C ASP A 128 9.61 3.52 6.43
N MET A 129 9.76 2.65 5.44
CA MET A 129 10.71 2.85 4.33
C MET A 129 10.33 4.07 3.49
N LEU A 130 9.04 4.27 3.22
CA LEU A 130 8.55 5.43 2.47
C LEU A 130 8.77 6.73 3.24
N ALA A 131 8.44 6.75 4.53
CA ALA A 131 8.67 7.90 5.39
C ALA A 131 10.16 8.22 5.58
N ASP A 132 11.01 7.20 5.68
CA ASP A 132 12.46 7.37 5.77
C ASP A 132 13.04 7.98 4.49
N ALA A 133 12.60 7.53 3.32
CA ALA A 133 13.03 8.08 2.03
C ALA A 133 12.63 9.55 1.89
N LEU A 134 11.39 9.88 2.25
CA LEU A 134 10.90 11.27 2.28
C LEU A 134 11.72 12.13 3.24
N ALA A 135 11.92 11.67 4.48
CA ALA A 135 12.64 12.39 5.50
C ALA A 135 14.10 12.69 5.09
N GLN A 136 14.79 11.70 4.53
CA GLN A 136 16.15 11.88 4.02
C GLN A 136 16.21 12.94 2.93
N TYR A 137 15.27 12.93 1.99
CA TYR A 137 15.20 13.93 0.94
C TYR A 137 14.94 15.32 1.49
N LEU A 138 14.00 15.49 2.41
CA LEU A 138 13.65 16.78 3.02
C LEU A 138 14.82 17.35 3.80
N VAL A 139 15.49 16.55 4.62
CA VAL A 139 16.67 16.97 5.39
C VAL A 139 17.84 17.33 4.47
N TRP A 140 18.06 16.58 3.40
CA TRP A 140 19.07 16.92 2.38
C TRP A 140 18.79 18.27 1.72
N LYS A 141 17.50 18.60 1.48
CA LYS A 141 17.07 19.92 0.99
C LYS A 141 17.13 21.00 2.07
N LYS A 142 17.48 20.67 3.31
CA LYS A 142 17.45 21.56 4.49
C LYS A 142 16.03 22.03 4.86
N TRP A 143 15.00 21.30 4.46
CA TRP A 143 13.61 21.50 4.84
C TRP A 143 13.34 20.69 6.11
N GLN A 144 13.73 21.22 7.24
CA GLN A 144 13.73 20.48 8.50
C GLN A 144 12.51 20.75 9.37
N ARG A 145 11.75 21.83 9.11
CA ARG A 145 10.54 22.18 9.85
C ARG A 145 9.32 21.73 9.08
N TRP A 146 8.62 20.74 9.62
CA TRP A 146 7.53 20.09 8.95
C TRP A 146 6.19 20.44 9.60
N PHE A 147 5.24 20.91 8.80
CA PHE A 147 3.84 20.97 9.16
C PHE A 147 3.17 19.71 8.65
N VAL A 148 2.50 18.94 9.53
CA VAL A 148 1.88 17.66 9.14
C VAL A 148 0.37 17.80 9.16
N ALA A 149 -0.26 17.59 8.00
CA ALA A 149 -1.68 17.39 7.86
C ALA A 149 -1.98 15.90 8.00
N LYS A 150 -2.73 15.53 9.04
CA LYS A 150 -3.11 14.13 9.27
C LYS A 150 -4.58 13.90 8.95
N GLY A 151 -4.89 12.77 8.36
CA GLY A 151 -6.25 12.29 8.23
C GLY A 151 -6.75 11.62 9.52
N VAL A 152 -7.91 10.95 9.42
CA VAL A 152 -8.61 10.34 10.57
C VAL A 152 -8.73 8.81 10.45
N PHE A 153 -8.30 8.25 9.32
CA PHE A 153 -8.38 6.81 9.10
C PHE A 153 -7.18 6.08 9.73
N PRO A 154 -7.31 4.80 10.05
CA PRO A 154 -6.21 4.02 10.62
C PRO A 154 -4.93 4.06 9.77
N GLU A 155 -5.06 4.04 8.44
CA GLU A 155 -3.94 4.12 7.50
C GLU A 155 -3.21 5.47 7.59
N ASP A 156 -3.96 6.59 7.70
CA ASP A 156 -3.42 7.93 7.87
C ASP A 156 -2.62 8.03 9.16
N LEU A 157 -3.15 7.46 10.25
CA LEU A 157 -2.48 7.45 11.55
C LEU A 157 -1.21 6.59 11.55
N ALA A 158 -1.25 5.45 10.88
CA ALA A 158 -0.07 4.60 10.72
C ALA A 158 1.04 5.31 9.91
N TYR A 159 0.65 6.08 8.88
CA TYR A 159 1.60 6.88 8.11
C TYR A 159 2.15 8.05 8.92
N LEU A 160 1.32 8.71 9.73
CA LEU A 160 1.75 9.75 10.67
C LEU A 160 2.80 9.22 11.65
N ASP A 161 2.60 8.02 12.20
CA ASP A 161 3.57 7.43 13.13
C ASP A 161 4.89 7.11 12.43
N ALA A 162 4.86 6.64 11.19
CA ALA A 162 6.06 6.46 10.37
C ALA A 162 6.79 7.80 10.11
N ILE A 163 6.06 8.89 9.84
CA ILE A 163 6.64 10.24 9.67
C ILE A 163 7.26 10.73 10.96
N ARG A 164 6.60 10.56 12.10
CA ARG A 164 7.15 10.93 13.43
C ARG A 164 8.44 10.18 13.74
N ARG A 165 8.46 8.89 13.46
CA ARG A 165 9.65 8.05 13.61
C ARG A 165 10.78 8.53 12.69
N ALA A 166 10.49 8.79 11.42
CA ALA A 166 11.45 9.27 10.44
C ALA A 166 11.98 10.66 10.78
N ALA A 167 11.13 11.59 11.26
CA ALA A 167 11.54 12.90 11.74
C ALA A 167 12.61 12.78 12.84
N LYS A 168 12.31 11.97 13.86
CA LYS A 168 13.24 11.71 14.97
C LYS A 168 14.56 11.07 14.48
N ARG A 169 14.48 10.15 13.52
CA ARG A 169 15.64 9.42 13.02
C ARG A 169 16.58 10.28 12.20
N PHE A 170 16.03 11.17 11.36
CA PHE A 170 16.79 11.95 10.38
C PHE A 170 16.98 13.41 10.74
N GLY A 171 16.45 13.87 11.88
CA GLY A 171 16.64 15.23 12.36
C GLY A 171 15.66 16.25 11.77
N GLY A 172 14.48 15.80 11.34
CA GLY A 172 13.35 16.67 11.06
C GLY A 172 12.63 17.08 12.35
N THR A 173 11.95 18.22 12.33
CA THR A 173 11.16 18.76 13.44
C THR A 173 9.72 18.96 12.98
N ILE A 174 8.79 18.23 13.56
CA ILE A 174 7.36 18.47 13.35
C ILE A 174 6.99 19.69 14.19
N VAL A 175 6.71 20.82 13.51
CA VAL A 175 6.38 22.09 14.18
C VAL A 175 4.90 22.15 14.54
N GLU A 176 4.05 21.50 13.78
CA GLU A 176 2.62 21.37 14.05
C GLU A 176 2.04 20.14 13.36
N GLU A 177 1.09 19.49 14.03
CA GLU A 177 0.22 18.47 13.47
C GLU A 177 -1.21 18.98 13.49
N ARG A 178 -1.87 18.99 12.34
CA ARG A 178 -3.25 19.46 12.24
C ARG A 178 -4.12 18.40 11.57
N GLU A 179 -5.24 18.11 12.20
CA GLU A 179 -6.19 17.12 11.67
C GLU A 179 -7.04 17.70 10.55
N TYR A 180 -7.04 17.03 9.41
CA TYR A 180 -7.92 17.32 8.30
C TYR A 180 -9.24 16.54 8.47
N LYS A 181 -10.31 17.25 8.80
CA LYS A 181 -11.63 16.65 9.06
C LYS A 181 -12.40 16.43 7.75
N GLY A 182 -11.95 15.48 6.95
CA GLY A 182 -12.66 15.02 5.76
C GLY A 182 -13.39 13.71 6.06
N SER A 183 -14.71 13.74 6.38
CA SER A 183 -15.47 12.50 6.49
C SER A 183 -15.86 11.97 5.11
N LEU A 184 -15.88 10.65 4.94
CA LEU A 184 -16.42 10.01 3.72
C LEU A 184 -17.89 10.38 3.47
N GLU A 185 -18.63 10.67 4.54
CA GLU A 185 -20.03 11.10 4.47
C GLU A 185 -20.16 12.56 4.01
N ALA A 186 -19.29 13.44 4.45
CA ALA A 186 -19.24 14.82 3.98
C ALA A 186 -18.99 14.92 2.47
N ARG A 187 -18.31 13.93 1.89
CA ARG A 187 -18.08 13.86 0.44
C ARG A 187 -19.32 13.49 -0.37
N ARG A 188 -20.39 13.01 0.27
CA ARG A 188 -21.64 12.59 -0.39
C ARG A 188 -22.67 13.70 -0.52
N THR A 189 -22.46 14.86 0.11
CA THR A 189 -23.39 15.98 0.11
C THR A 189 -22.72 17.23 -0.44
N ASP A 190 -23.46 18.06 -1.18
CA ASP A 190 -22.96 19.34 -1.69
C ASP A 190 -22.47 20.25 -0.58
N SER A 191 -23.16 20.26 0.57
CA SER A 191 -22.76 21.02 1.76
C SER A 191 -21.44 20.48 2.37
N GLY A 192 -21.25 19.16 2.35
CA GLY A 192 -20.02 18.53 2.83
C GLY A 192 -18.82 18.85 1.92
N GLN A 193 -19.01 18.87 0.62
CA GLN A 193 -17.97 19.28 -0.34
C GLN A 193 -17.59 20.76 -0.16
N GLN A 194 -18.54 21.65 0.07
CA GLN A 194 -18.29 23.06 0.38
C GLN A 194 -17.48 23.21 1.66
N GLN A 195 -17.81 22.45 2.72
CA GLN A 195 -17.05 22.48 3.97
C GLN A 195 -15.59 22.03 3.77
N ILE A 196 -15.36 20.99 2.96
CA ILE A 196 -14.00 20.52 2.62
C ILE A 196 -13.24 21.60 1.86
N GLN A 197 -13.85 22.22 0.86
CA GLN A 197 -13.22 23.30 0.08
C GLN A 197 -12.90 24.54 0.93
N GLN A 198 -13.75 24.87 1.90
CA GLN A 198 -13.54 26.00 2.81
C GLN A 198 -12.43 25.74 3.83
N GLN A 199 -12.15 24.48 4.20
CA GLN A 199 -11.07 24.14 5.12
C GLN A 199 -9.67 24.35 4.52
N MET A 200 -9.50 24.06 3.23
CA MET A 200 -8.18 24.10 2.58
C MET A 200 -7.52 25.48 2.62
N PRO A 201 -8.19 26.60 2.28
CA PRO A 201 -7.57 27.93 2.30
C PRO A 201 -7.13 28.40 3.69
N VAL A 202 -7.78 27.90 4.75
CA VAL A 202 -7.50 28.28 6.13
C VAL A 202 -6.68 27.24 6.88
N PHE A 203 -6.37 26.10 6.25
CA PHE A 203 -5.78 24.96 6.93
C PHE A 203 -4.41 25.27 7.53
N THR A 204 -3.63 26.10 6.87
CA THR A 204 -2.30 26.51 7.34
C THR A 204 -2.27 27.90 8.02
N GLN A 205 -3.44 28.56 8.18
CA GLN A 205 -3.48 29.87 8.84
C GLN A 205 -3.07 29.76 10.30
N GLY A 206 -2.24 30.73 10.74
CA GLY A 206 -1.72 30.76 12.11
C GLY A 206 -0.73 29.66 12.46
N ALA A 207 -0.28 28.88 11.47
CA ALA A 207 0.77 27.90 11.68
C ALA A 207 2.12 28.58 12.03
N PRO A 208 2.98 27.95 12.84
CA PRO A 208 4.37 28.36 12.97
C PRO A 208 5.08 28.33 11.63
N ASP A 209 6.22 29.01 11.52
CA ASP A 209 7.05 28.91 10.31
C ASP A 209 7.44 27.45 10.04
N TYR A 210 7.19 26.97 8.82
CA TYR A 210 7.54 25.64 8.35
C TYR A 210 8.17 25.69 6.96
N ASP A 211 8.96 24.66 6.65
CA ASP A 211 9.64 24.55 5.35
C ASP A 211 8.80 23.73 4.35
N VAL A 212 8.00 22.78 4.85
CA VAL A 212 7.21 21.87 4.02
C VAL A 212 5.93 21.42 4.74
N LEU A 213 4.85 21.28 3.97
CA LEU A 213 3.61 20.63 4.38
C LEU A 213 3.69 19.16 3.94
N ILE A 214 3.54 18.26 4.91
CA ILE A 214 3.45 16.81 4.67
C ILE A 214 2.00 16.39 4.91
N VAL A 215 1.46 15.56 4.02
CA VAL A 215 0.12 14.97 4.17
C VAL A 215 0.29 13.48 4.48
N ALA A 216 -0.29 13.07 5.59
CA ALA A 216 -0.27 11.69 6.09
C ALA A 216 -1.68 11.08 6.08
#